data_d616ce7e0e80a7af03d52faf6a68b7ab
#
_entry.id   d616ce7e0e80a7af03d52faf6a68b7ab
#
_cell.length_a   1.000
_cell.length_b   1.000
_cell.length_c   1.000
_cell.angle_alpha   90.00
_cell.angle_beta   90.00
_cell.angle_gamma   90.00
#
_symmetry.space_group_name_H-M   'P 1'
#
loop_
_entity.id
_entity.type
_entity.pdbx_description
1 polymer ?
#
loop_
_entity_poly.entity_id
_entity_poly.type
_entity_poly.pdbx_seq_one_letter_code
_entity_poly.pdbx_strand_id
1 'polypeptide(L)'
;KGFNEVSEKEVIDFVNQSDNDDLVYYLSDAAYINIKKSDGKKRSVRSDLKEYAKKGIEVLKEQIRFCNPSVILGGDVCYNIIDNLFDWGEELYGGDGYNPVKIYELVIDGKSYPFIDMFHPSRTQNYKDGDEKESMSMYFLELFKAMISVEKARPGYWSSHMNNKCFEASALK
;
A
#
# COMPACT_ATOMS: atom_id res chain seq x y z
N LYS A 1 -13.84 9.18 13.95
CA LYS A 1 -14.34 7.80 13.73
C LYS A 1 -13.15 6.84 13.73
N GLY A 2 -13.29 5.70 14.41
CA GLY A 2 -12.31 4.62 14.30
C GLY A 2 -12.40 3.91 12.94
N PHE A 3 -11.36 3.17 12.59
CA PHE A 3 -11.28 2.44 11.30
C PHE A 3 -12.51 1.54 11.04
N ASN A 4 -13.07 0.95 12.10
CA ASN A 4 -14.24 0.07 12.05
C ASN A 4 -15.59 0.79 11.81
N GLU A 5 -15.60 2.12 11.85
CA GLU A 5 -16.80 2.94 11.71
C GLU A 5 -16.95 3.56 10.32
N VAL A 6 -15.99 3.31 9.42
CA VAL A 6 -16.00 3.82 8.04
C VAL A 6 -16.76 2.85 7.16
N SER A 7 -17.82 3.32 6.51
CA SER A 7 -18.62 2.53 5.58
C SER A 7 -18.01 2.51 4.17
N GLU A 8 -18.34 1.50 3.38
CA GLU A 8 -17.94 1.43 1.96
C GLU A 8 -18.35 2.69 1.18
N LYS A 9 -19.55 3.20 1.46
CA LYS A 9 -20.05 4.43 0.84
C LYS A 9 -19.16 5.63 1.15
N GLU A 10 -18.73 5.79 2.40
CA GLU A 10 -17.83 6.90 2.77
C GLU A 10 -16.48 6.82 2.05
N VAL A 11 -15.95 5.60 1.82
CA VAL A 11 -14.71 5.42 1.03
C VAL A 11 -14.94 5.84 -0.42
N ILE A 12 -16.01 5.38 -1.04
CA ILE A 12 -16.35 5.72 -2.43
C ILE A 12 -16.60 7.23 -2.58
N ASP A 13 -17.36 7.81 -1.67
CA ASP A 13 -17.66 9.24 -1.67
C ASP A 13 -16.37 10.07 -1.51
N PHE A 14 -15.46 9.66 -0.63
CA PHE A 14 -14.17 10.30 -0.46
C PHE A 14 -13.34 10.29 -1.75
N VAL A 15 -13.18 9.13 -2.38
CA VAL A 15 -12.39 8.99 -3.62
C VAL A 15 -12.99 9.84 -4.76
N ASN A 16 -14.33 9.89 -4.84
CA ASN A 16 -15.02 10.62 -5.91
C ASN A 16 -15.04 12.15 -5.69
N GLN A 17 -14.90 12.61 -4.45
CA GLN A 17 -14.97 14.02 -4.08
C GLN A 17 -13.58 14.65 -3.89
N SER A 18 -12.51 13.83 -3.71
CA SER A 18 -11.15 14.35 -3.53
C SER A 18 -10.70 15.10 -4.76
N ASP A 19 -10.26 16.32 -4.58
CA ASP A 19 -9.65 17.13 -5.63
C ASP A 19 -8.10 17.00 -5.64
N ASN A 20 -7.45 17.68 -6.57
CA ASN A 20 -6.00 17.62 -6.69
C ASN A 20 -5.26 18.23 -5.50
N ASP A 21 -5.83 19.25 -4.86
CA ASP A 21 -5.19 19.94 -3.74
C ASP A 21 -5.20 19.06 -2.49
N ASP A 22 -6.30 18.36 -2.24
CA ASP A 22 -6.39 17.33 -1.20
C ASP A 22 -5.36 16.22 -1.42
N LEU A 23 -5.22 15.73 -2.65
CA LEU A 23 -4.26 14.69 -2.99
C LEU A 23 -2.81 15.15 -2.76
N VAL A 24 -2.46 16.38 -3.11
CA VAL A 24 -1.13 16.95 -2.85
C VAL A 24 -0.84 16.98 -1.35
N TYR A 25 -1.79 17.38 -0.55
CA TYR A 25 -1.65 17.41 0.91
C TYR A 25 -1.35 16.01 1.47
N TYR A 26 -2.13 15.01 1.08
CA TYR A 26 -1.93 13.62 1.57
C TYR A 26 -0.65 12.98 1.04
N LEU A 27 -0.19 13.36 -0.15
CA LEU A 27 1.05 12.85 -0.72
C LEU A 27 2.31 13.52 -0.14
N SER A 28 2.18 14.64 0.58
CA SER A 28 3.32 15.32 1.22
C SER A 28 4.08 14.44 2.20
N ASP A 29 3.41 13.49 2.84
CA ASP A 29 3.98 12.55 3.79
C ASP A 29 4.32 11.19 3.16
N ALA A 30 4.21 11.06 1.84
CA ALA A 30 4.51 9.85 1.11
C ALA A 30 5.89 9.89 0.46
N ALA A 31 6.67 8.81 0.61
CA ALA A 31 7.91 8.61 -0.11
C ALA A 31 7.70 7.61 -1.25
N TYR A 32 8.08 7.97 -2.45
CA TYR A 32 8.03 7.08 -3.61
C TYR A 32 9.40 6.42 -3.84
N ILE A 33 9.46 5.11 -3.65
CA ILE A 33 10.68 4.32 -3.81
C ILE A 33 10.58 3.45 -5.08
N ASN A 34 11.45 3.70 -6.03
CA ASN A 34 11.52 2.90 -7.24
C ASN A 34 12.58 1.79 -7.10
N ILE A 35 12.22 0.55 -7.35
CA ILE A 35 13.13 -0.60 -7.32
C ILE A 35 14.25 -0.43 -8.35
N LYS A 36 13.90 0.00 -9.56
CA LYS A 36 14.85 0.29 -10.62
C LYS A 36 15.30 1.74 -10.55
N LYS A 37 16.57 1.97 -10.21
CA LYS A 37 17.16 3.30 -10.03
C LYS A 37 17.81 3.88 -11.29
N SER A 38 17.84 3.13 -12.40
CA SER A 38 18.44 3.57 -13.67
C SER A 38 17.37 3.81 -14.72
N ASP A 39 17.75 4.48 -15.82
CA ASP A 39 16.89 4.72 -16.98
C ASP A 39 16.15 3.47 -17.42
N GLY A 40 14.84 3.59 -17.51
CA GLY A 40 13.94 2.49 -17.85
C GLY A 40 13.41 2.60 -19.27
N LYS A 41 13.13 1.45 -19.87
CA LYS A 41 12.26 1.37 -21.04
C LYS A 41 10.83 1.74 -20.62
N LYS A 42 9.99 2.12 -21.58
CA LYS A 42 8.56 2.45 -21.36
C LYS A 42 7.78 1.38 -20.59
N ARG A 43 8.26 0.13 -20.59
CA ARG A 43 7.75 -0.99 -19.79
C ARG A 43 8.90 -1.69 -19.10
N SER A 44 8.80 -1.89 -17.81
CA SER A 44 9.73 -2.73 -17.06
C SER A 44 9.42 -4.21 -17.29
N VAL A 45 10.43 -5.01 -17.49
CA VAL A 45 10.31 -6.47 -17.53
C VAL A 45 10.51 -7.00 -16.11
N ARG A 46 9.68 -7.95 -15.68
CA ARG A 46 9.72 -8.49 -14.31
C ARG A 46 11.09 -9.10 -13.94
N SER A 47 11.72 -9.81 -14.88
CA SER A 47 13.06 -10.37 -14.68
C SER A 47 14.10 -9.29 -14.38
N ASP A 48 14.05 -8.18 -15.11
CA ASP A 48 14.94 -7.03 -14.88
C ASP A 48 14.72 -6.44 -13.50
N LEU A 49 13.45 -6.23 -13.12
CA LEU A 49 13.11 -5.69 -11.79
C LEU A 49 13.62 -6.60 -10.66
N LYS A 50 13.52 -7.92 -10.81
CA LYS A 50 14.04 -8.89 -9.86
C LYS A 50 15.56 -8.80 -9.71
N GLU A 51 16.28 -8.66 -10.82
CA GLU A 51 17.73 -8.45 -10.79
C GLU A 51 18.13 -7.12 -10.14
N TYR A 52 17.42 -6.05 -10.48
CA TYR A 52 17.66 -4.73 -9.86
C TYR A 52 17.37 -4.76 -8.36
N ALA A 53 16.27 -5.38 -7.94
CA ALA A 53 15.95 -5.56 -6.54
C ALA A 53 17.07 -6.32 -5.81
N LYS A 54 17.51 -7.45 -6.38
CA LYS A 54 18.59 -8.26 -5.80
C LYS A 54 19.90 -7.49 -5.66
N LYS A 55 20.28 -6.71 -6.67
CA LYS A 55 21.51 -5.89 -6.64
C LYS A 55 21.39 -4.69 -5.71
N GLY A 56 20.19 -4.14 -5.55
CA GLY A 56 19.90 -2.93 -4.79
C GLY A 56 19.27 -3.18 -3.41
N ILE A 57 19.25 -4.42 -2.92
CA ILE A 57 18.50 -4.77 -1.71
C ILE A 57 18.93 -3.95 -0.49
N GLU A 58 20.22 -3.76 -0.27
CA GLU A 58 20.68 -2.98 0.87
C GLU A 58 20.29 -1.50 0.75
N VAL A 59 20.32 -0.94 -0.46
CA VAL A 59 19.86 0.42 -0.71
C VAL A 59 18.36 0.55 -0.46
N LEU A 60 17.56 -0.46 -0.84
CA LEU A 60 16.13 -0.48 -0.55
C LEU A 60 15.86 -0.53 0.97
N LYS A 61 16.58 -1.39 1.70
CA LYS A 61 16.49 -1.47 3.15
C LYS A 61 16.88 -0.13 3.82
N GLU A 62 17.97 0.49 3.38
CA GLU A 62 18.39 1.80 3.88
C GLU A 62 17.34 2.89 3.62
N GLN A 63 16.73 2.91 2.43
CA GLN A 63 15.67 3.87 2.10
C GLN A 63 14.45 3.67 2.99
N ILE A 64 14.02 2.42 3.22
CA ILE A 64 12.90 2.13 4.13
C ILE A 64 13.26 2.55 5.57
N ARG A 65 14.47 2.25 6.04
CA ARG A 65 14.92 2.69 7.38
C ARG A 65 14.91 4.21 7.50
N PHE A 66 15.41 4.90 6.50
CA PHE A 66 15.47 6.37 6.48
C PHE A 66 14.09 7.00 6.49
N CYS A 67 13.20 6.51 5.64
CA CYS A 67 11.82 7.00 5.59
C CYS A 67 11.02 6.61 6.84
N ASN A 68 11.37 5.49 7.45
CA ASN A 68 10.68 4.95 8.63
C ASN A 68 9.14 4.98 8.49
N PRO A 69 8.58 4.38 7.42
CA PRO A 69 7.17 4.54 7.10
C PRO A 69 6.28 3.82 8.10
N SER A 70 5.08 4.36 8.30
CA SER A 70 4.02 3.70 9.07
C SER A 70 3.41 2.52 8.31
N VAL A 71 3.41 2.59 6.99
CA VAL A 71 2.92 1.54 6.09
C VAL A 71 3.69 1.60 4.77
N ILE A 72 3.92 0.45 4.17
CA ILE A 72 4.51 0.33 2.83
C ILE A 72 3.44 -0.17 1.87
N LEU A 73 3.24 0.55 0.77
CA LEU A 73 2.34 0.12 -0.29
C LEU A 73 3.16 -0.42 -1.47
N GLY A 74 3.04 -1.69 -1.74
CA GLY A 74 3.65 -2.36 -2.88
C GLY A 74 2.73 -2.35 -4.10
N GLY A 75 3.30 -2.14 -5.27
CA GLY A 75 2.58 -2.17 -6.54
C GLY A 75 2.82 -3.47 -7.31
N ASP A 76 2.27 -4.60 -6.87
CA ASP A 76 2.47 -5.94 -7.48
C ASP A 76 3.95 -6.37 -7.47
N VAL A 77 4.64 -6.09 -6.37
CA VAL A 77 6.08 -6.34 -6.27
C VAL A 77 6.46 -7.46 -5.30
N CYS A 78 5.62 -7.76 -4.30
CA CYS A 78 5.95 -8.71 -3.26
C CYS A 78 6.25 -10.08 -3.83
N TYR A 79 5.27 -10.70 -4.44
CA TYR A 79 5.30 -12.12 -4.80
C TYR A 79 6.32 -12.49 -5.87
N ASN A 80 6.68 -11.58 -6.76
CA ASN A 80 7.50 -11.92 -7.92
C ASN A 80 8.85 -11.22 -7.97
N ILE A 81 9.08 -10.24 -7.12
CA ILE A 81 10.26 -9.37 -7.23
C ILE A 81 11.07 -9.37 -5.94
N ILE A 82 10.42 -9.20 -4.79
CA ILE A 82 11.10 -9.04 -3.50
C ILE A 82 10.86 -10.17 -2.50
N ASP A 83 10.03 -11.14 -2.83
CA ASP A 83 9.62 -12.25 -1.96
C ASP A 83 10.78 -12.97 -1.26
N ASN A 84 11.88 -13.19 -1.97
CA ASN A 84 13.05 -13.90 -1.46
C ASN A 84 14.19 -12.95 -1.03
N LEU A 85 13.96 -11.65 -0.97
CA LEU A 85 14.97 -10.65 -0.67
C LEU A 85 14.83 -10.00 0.70
N PHE A 86 13.66 -10.16 1.31
CA PHE A 86 13.34 -9.64 2.62
C PHE A 86 12.90 -10.77 3.54
N ASP A 87 13.03 -10.52 4.83
CA ASP A 87 12.40 -11.36 5.84
C ASP A 87 10.94 -10.95 5.99
N TRP A 88 10.05 -11.94 6.01
CA TRP A 88 8.62 -11.73 6.16
C TRP A 88 8.18 -12.27 7.51
N GLY A 89 7.40 -11.47 8.22
CA GLY A 89 6.70 -11.87 9.40
C GLY A 89 5.38 -12.56 9.05
N GLU A 90 4.34 -12.21 9.77
CA GLU A 90 3.03 -12.83 9.61
C GLU A 90 2.30 -12.31 8.38
N GLU A 91 1.54 -13.20 7.73
CA GLU A 91 0.50 -12.81 6.78
C GLU A 91 -0.72 -12.35 7.57
N LEU A 92 -1.03 -11.07 7.50
CA LEU A 92 -2.14 -10.45 8.22
C LEU A 92 -3.46 -10.54 7.46
N TYR A 93 -3.39 -10.58 6.12
CA TYR A 93 -4.52 -10.73 5.24
C TYR A 93 -4.08 -11.33 3.91
N GLY A 94 -4.57 -12.51 3.60
CA GLY A 94 -4.22 -13.28 2.40
C GLY A 94 -5.13 -13.07 1.19
N GLY A 95 -6.14 -12.19 1.33
CA GLY A 95 -7.18 -12.03 0.33
C GLY A 95 -8.33 -13.03 0.49
N ASP A 96 -9.41 -12.84 -0.23
CA ASP A 96 -10.61 -13.67 -0.20
C ASP A 96 -10.93 -14.34 -1.56
N GLY A 97 -9.92 -14.59 -2.36
CA GLY A 97 -10.03 -15.23 -3.68
C GLY A 97 -10.33 -14.29 -4.84
N TYR A 98 -11.00 -13.18 -4.60
CA TYR A 98 -11.25 -12.13 -5.59
C TYR A 98 -10.51 -10.83 -5.27
N ASN A 99 -10.20 -10.60 -3.99
CA ASN A 99 -9.47 -9.44 -3.57
C ASN A 99 -7.96 -9.65 -3.79
N PRO A 100 -7.32 -8.87 -4.66
CA PRO A 100 -5.88 -8.98 -4.95
C PRO A 100 -5.00 -8.42 -3.83
N VAL A 101 -5.58 -7.76 -2.85
CA VAL A 101 -4.84 -7.14 -1.75
C VAL A 101 -4.34 -8.23 -0.80
N LYS A 102 -3.07 -8.14 -0.44
CA LYS A 102 -2.46 -8.95 0.61
C LYS A 102 -1.72 -8.06 1.58
N ILE A 103 -1.74 -8.39 2.85
CA ILE A 103 -1.07 -7.62 3.89
C ILE A 103 -0.15 -8.54 4.66
N TYR A 104 1.11 -8.16 4.73
CA TYR A 104 2.19 -8.88 5.42
C TYR A 104 2.90 -7.96 6.39
N GLU A 105 3.68 -8.55 7.25
CA GLU A 105 4.73 -7.84 7.97
C GLU A 105 6.05 -8.00 7.22
N LEU A 106 6.64 -6.88 6.78
CA LEU A 106 8.00 -6.83 6.24
C LEU A 106 8.96 -6.60 7.40
N VAL A 107 9.95 -7.47 7.57
CA VAL A 107 10.91 -7.37 8.67
C VAL A 107 12.26 -6.87 8.16
N ILE A 108 12.76 -5.80 8.78
CA ILE A 108 14.10 -5.26 8.51
C ILE A 108 14.79 -5.04 9.86
N ASP A 109 15.89 -5.73 10.10
CA ASP A 109 16.70 -5.66 11.34
C ASP A 109 15.84 -5.83 12.61
N GLY A 110 14.88 -6.76 12.56
CA GLY A 110 13.99 -7.05 13.68
C GLY A 110 12.84 -6.05 13.87
N LYS A 111 12.76 -5.02 13.06
CA LYS A 111 11.60 -4.11 13.03
C LYS A 111 10.61 -4.54 11.97
N SER A 112 9.34 -4.62 12.36
CA SER A 112 8.22 -4.95 11.47
C SER A 112 7.59 -3.68 10.88
N TYR A 113 7.23 -3.77 9.61
CA TYR A 113 6.52 -2.73 8.86
C TYR A 113 5.31 -3.36 8.17
N PRO A 114 4.10 -2.83 8.33
CA PRO A 114 2.96 -3.25 7.53
C PRO A 114 3.24 -3.06 6.04
N PHE A 115 3.17 -4.12 5.28
CA PHE A 115 3.38 -4.12 3.84
C PHE A 115 2.09 -4.57 3.14
N ILE A 116 1.50 -3.69 2.36
CA ILE A 116 0.29 -3.93 1.59
C ILE A 116 0.70 -4.17 0.14
N ASP A 117 0.55 -5.41 -0.34
CA ASP A 117 0.77 -5.75 -1.74
C ASP A 117 -0.56 -5.77 -2.49
N MET A 118 -0.64 -4.97 -3.54
CA MET A 118 -1.81 -4.88 -4.40
C MET A 118 -1.38 -4.43 -5.80
N PHE A 119 -2.30 -4.42 -6.76
CA PHE A 119 -1.98 -3.94 -8.09
C PHE A 119 -1.42 -2.52 -8.08
N HIS A 120 -0.48 -2.26 -8.98
CA HIS A 120 0.00 -0.89 -9.20
C HIS A 120 -1.19 0.01 -9.59
N PRO A 121 -1.31 1.24 -9.05
CA PRO A 121 -2.44 2.14 -9.34
C PRO A 121 -2.72 2.36 -10.83
N SER A 122 -1.70 2.31 -11.70
CA SER A 122 -1.89 2.38 -13.15
C SER A 122 -2.60 1.18 -13.77
N ARG A 123 -2.92 0.14 -12.99
CA ARG A 123 -3.66 -1.05 -13.43
C ARG A 123 -5.09 -1.08 -12.90
N THR A 124 -5.64 0.05 -12.52
CA THR A 124 -7.04 0.16 -12.07
C THR A 124 -8.04 -0.35 -13.09
N GLN A 125 -7.72 -0.26 -14.38
CA GLN A 125 -8.49 -0.89 -15.47
C GLN A 125 -8.66 -2.41 -15.37
N ASN A 126 -7.94 -3.09 -14.47
CA ASN A 126 -8.14 -4.52 -14.21
C ASN A 126 -9.34 -4.78 -13.29
N TYR A 127 -9.88 -3.77 -12.62
CA TYR A 127 -11.17 -3.80 -11.96
C TYR A 127 -12.22 -3.62 -13.06
N LYS A 128 -12.84 -4.72 -13.47
CA LYS A 128 -13.68 -4.81 -14.67
C LYS A 128 -14.95 -3.97 -14.57
N ASP A 129 -15.40 -3.54 -15.70
CA ASP A 129 -16.76 -3.11 -16.07
C ASP A 129 -17.16 -1.70 -15.64
N GLY A 130 -16.23 -0.84 -15.18
CA GLY A 130 -16.52 0.55 -14.84
C GLY A 130 -15.70 1.56 -15.64
N ASP A 131 -16.07 2.80 -15.54
CA ASP A 131 -15.22 3.89 -15.96
C ASP A 131 -13.97 4.01 -15.07
N GLU A 132 -13.06 4.90 -15.40
CA GLU A 132 -11.79 5.05 -14.67
C GLU A 132 -11.99 5.42 -13.19
N LYS A 133 -13.08 6.14 -12.87
CA LYS A 133 -13.44 6.52 -11.50
C LYS A 133 -13.98 5.34 -10.71
N GLU A 134 -14.84 4.51 -11.31
CA GLU A 134 -15.32 3.28 -10.67
C GLU A 134 -14.17 2.33 -10.38
N SER A 135 -13.25 2.18 -11.32
CA SER A 135 -12.06 1.34 -11.14
C SER A 135 -11.17 1.84 -10.00
N MET A 136 -11.00 3.15 -9.85
CA MET A 136 -10.24 3.72 -8.75
C MET A 136 -10.96 3.56 -7.41
N SER A 137 -12.27 3.79 -7.38
CA SER A 137 -13.08 3.58 -6.18
C SER A 137 -13.05 2.14 -5.71
N MET A 138 -13.12 1.18 -6.63
CA MET A 138 -12.99 -0.25 -6.31
C MET A 138 -11.60 -0.58 -5.77
N TYR A 139 -10.54 0.00 -6.34
CA TYR A 139 -9.18 -0.18 -5.85
C TYR A 139 -9.05 0.23 -4.37
N PHE A 140 -9.55 1.40 -4.01
CA PHE A 140 -9.53 1.87 -2.64
C PHE A 140 -10.46 1.09 -1.72
N LEU A 141 -11.61 0.68 -2.22
CA LEU A 141 -12.56 -0.12 -1.46
C LEU A 141 -11.96 -1.46 -1.05
N GLU A 142 -11.28 -2.16 -1.97
CA GLU A 142 -10.62 -3.43 -1.67
C GLU A 142 -9.46 -3.26 -0.68
N LEU A 143 -8.68 -2.20 -0.83
CA LEU A 143 -7.66 -1.82 0.14
C LEU A 143 -8.27 -1.61 1.54
N PHE A 144 -9.34 -0.84 1.62
CA PHE A 144 -10.02 -0.55 2.88
C PHE A 144 -10.61 -1.80 3.53
N LYS A 145 -11.25 -2.68 2.76
CA LYS A 145 -11.77 -3.97 3.25
C LYS A 145 -10.67 -4.82 3.88
N ALA A 146 -9.52 -4.90 3.20
CA ALA A 146 -8.36 -5.63 3.72
C ALA A 146 -7.86 -5.03 5.04
N MET A 147 -7.72 -3.70 5.11
CA MET A 147 -7.29 -3.01 6.33
C MET A 147 -8.28 -3.18 7.48
N ILE A 148 -9.59 -3.08 7.22
CA ILE A 148 -10.63 -3.33 8.22
C ILE A 148 -10.58 -4.78 8.72
N SER A 149 -10.31 -5.74 7.85
CA SER A 149 -10.20 -7.15 8.22
C SER A 149 -9.05 -7.38 9.19
N VAL A 150 -7.89 -6.75 8.95
CA VAL A 150 -6.75 -6.78 9.89
C VAL A 150 -7.12 -6.14 11.23
N GLU A 151 -7.76 -4.97 11.22
CA GLU A 151 -8.16 -4.29 12.47
C GLU A 151 -9.17 -5.10 13.29
N LYS A 152 -10.11 -5.80 12.62
CA LYS A 152 -11.05 -6.70 13.30
C LYS A 152 -10.37 -7.90 13.93
N ALA A 153 -9.38 -8.48 13.23
CA ALA A 153 -8.61 -9.61 13.74
C ALA A 153 -7.63 -9.19 14.86
N ARG A 154 -7.12 -7.96 14.78
CA ARG A 154 -6.12 -7.39 15.69
C ARG A 154 -6.48 -5.95 16.06
N PRO A 155 -7.38 -5.76 17.03
CA PRO A 155 -7.79 -4.41 17.44
C PRO A 155 -6.61 -3.54 17.86
N GLY A 156 -6.52 -2.34 17.28
CA GLY A 156 -5.44 -1.39 17.53
C GLY A 156 -4.17 -1.60 16.66
N TYR A 157 -4.19 -2.55 15.72
CA TYR A 157 -3.04 -2.81 14.87
C TYR A 157 -2.61 -1.55 14.10
N TRP A 158 -3.52 -0.91 13.40
CA TRP A 158 -3.19 0.28 12.62
C TRP A 158 -2.80 1.47 13.48
N SER A 159 -3.48 1.68 14.60
CA SER A 159 -3.15 2.78 15.51
C SER A 159 -1.78 2.63 16.16
N SER A 160 -1.26 1.42 16.30
CA SER A 160 0.09 1.17 16.80
C SER A 160 1.18 1.44 15.75
N HIS A 161 0.86 1.43 14.47
CA HIS A 161 1.80 1.62 13.37
C HIS A 161 1.67 2.99 12.71
N MET A 162 0.45 3.52 12.58
CA MET A 162 0.20 4.83 11.99
C MET A 162 0.38 5.92 13.04
N ASN A 163 1.22 6.90 12.75
CA ASN A 163 1.32 8.09 13.58
C ASN A 163 -0.06 8.78 13.63
N ASN A 164 -0.49 9.21 14.82
CA ASN A 164 -1.79 9.87 15.08
C ASN A 164 -2.12 11.05 14.15
N LYS A 165 -1.13 11.63 13.48
CA LYS A 165 -1.34 12.72 12.51
C LYS A 165 -2.26 12.36 11.34
N CYS A 166 -2.32 11.10 10.91
CA CYS A 166 -3.23 10.67 9.86
C CYS A 166 -4.71 10.70 10.29
N PHE A 167 -4.99 10.64 11.58
CA PHE A 167 -6.35 10.64 12.11
C PHE A 167 -6.85 12.02 12.54
N GLU A 168 -5.96 12.99 12.82
CA GLU A 168 -6.34 14.34 13.20
C GLU A 168 -6.81 15.20 12.02
N ALA A 169 -6.42 14.88 10.80
CA ALA A 169 -6.86 15.62 9.62
C ALA A 169 -8.37 15.51 9.31
N SER A 170 -9.05 14.50 9.84
CA SER A 170 -10.52 14.35 9.73
C SER A 170 -11.32 15.10 10.81
N ALA A 171 -10.66 15.70 11.80
CA ALA A 171 -11.31 16.46 12.87
C ALA A 171 -11.40 17.98 12.57
N LEU A 172 -10.88 18.43 11.45
CA LEU A 172 -10.94 19.83 11.02
C LEU A 172 -12.02 20.01 9.95
N LYS A 173 -13.27 19.87 10.37
CA LYS A 173 -14.44 20.63 9.84
C LYS A 173 -15.65 20.43 10.71
#